data_540cb1696e5626c37e2db6f3e862beb3
#
_entry.id   540cb1696e5626c37e2db6f3e862beb3
#
_cell.length_a   1.000
_cell.length_b   1.000
_cell.length_c   1.000
_cell.angle_alpha   90.00
_cell.angle_beta   90.00
_cell.angle_gamma   90.00
#
_symmetry.space_group_name_H-M   'P 1'
#
loop_
_entity.id
_entity.type
_entity.pdbx_description
1 polymer ?
#
loop_
_entity_poly.entity_id
_entity_poly.type
_entity_poly.pdbx_seq_one_letter_code
_entity_poly.pdbx_strand_id
1 'polypeptide(L)'
;MKRIFLLCSCAVLAISHAEAQPAESDVNIGVVCPEQTDDLSTTGLARLRHKIEQIATANGVATYSDGTFVMYPVLDLFEVRTVESGMKNITVVKAEMVLSVVQISSGIRINSVSEPLSGSGFNRSEALTDALSKIDIHSPAYAKFLSASKERIYSYYETNCSKLLQKAEALAAQQSHICLLYTSPS
;
A
#
# COMPACT_ATOMS: atom_id res chain seq x y z
N MET A 1 72.24 38.39 3.81
CA MET A 1 71.89 37.27 4.69
C MET A 1 70.38 37.18 4.70
N LYS A 2 69.85 36.30 3.83
CA LYS A 2 68.39 36.12 3.66
C LYS A 2 67.94 34.88 4.45
N ARG A 3 67.12 35.08 5.45
CA ARG A 3 66.47 33.97 6.18
C ARG A 3 65.22 33.58 5.45
N ILE A 4 65.24 32.36 4.92
CA ILE A 4 64.10 31.71 4.28
C ILE A 4 63.29 31.08 5.40
N PHE A 5 62.08 31.60 5.64
CA PHE A 5 61.09 30.96 6.51
C PHE A 5 60.34 29.91 5.73
N LEU A 6 60.53 28.65 6.08
CA LEU A 6 59.80 27.53 5.56
C LEU A 6 58.48 27.36 6.34
N LEU A 7 57.39 27.82 5.75
CA LEU A 7 56.05 27.59 6.28
C LEU A 7 55.62 26.17 5.93
N CYS A 8 55.66 25.28 6.89
CA CYS A 8 55.10 23.95 6.81
C CYS A 8 53.58 24.05 6.99
N SER A 9 52.83 24.02 5.88
CA SER A 9 51.39 24.01 5.88
C SER A 9 50.89 22.58 6.09
N CYS A 10 50.49 22.23 7.34
CA CYS A 10 49.76 21.01 7.65
C CYS A 10 48.33 21.09 7.08
N ALA A 11 48.14 20.51 5.91
CA ALA A 11 46.81 20.25 5.41
C ALA A 11 46.14 19.14 6.21
N VAL A 12 45.30 19.50 7.16
CA VAL A 12 44.43 18.57 7.85
C VAL A 12 43.34 18.13 6.90
N LEU A 13 43.51 16.92 6.35
CA LEU A 13 42.45 16.24 5.61
C LEU A 13 41.32 15.88 6.59
N ALA A 14 40.28 16.72 6.62
CA ALA A 14 39.01 16.37 7.24
C ALA A 14 38.36 15.25 6.40
N ILE A 15 38.56 14.01 6.84
CA ILE A 15 37.80 12.87 6.32
C ILE A 15 36.38 13.05 6.86
N SER A 16 35.51 13.68 6.06
CA SER A 16 34.08 13.65 6.31
C SER A 16 33.63 12.19 6.23
N HIS A 17 33.36 11.60 7.38
CA HIS A 17 32.60 10.35 7.46
C HIS A 17 31.20 10.70 6.93
N ALA A 18 30.95 10.36 5.67
CA ALA A 18 29.60 10.24 5.17
C ALA A 18 29.00 9.06 5.94
N GLU A 19 28.25 9.35 7.00
CA GLU A 19 27.32 8.39 7.57
C GLU A 19 26.40 7.99 6.42
N ALA A 20 26.59 6.77 5.93
CA ALA A 20 25.63 6.15 5.01
C ALA A 20 24.33 6.10 5.79
N GLN A 21 23.39 7.03 5.49
CA GLN A 21 22.03 6.89 5.94
C GLN A 21 21.59 5.49 5.52
N PRO A 22 21.08 4.67 6.45
CA PRO A 22 20.49 3.38 6.05
C PRO A 22 19.49 3.70 4.97
N ALA A 23 19.66 3.10 3.80
CA ALA A 23 18.68 3.21 2.72
C ALA A 23 17.35 2.81 3.36
N GLU A 24 16.47 3.79 3.51
CA GLU A 24 15.12 3.60 4.01
C GLU A 24 14.51 2.61 3.04
N SER A 25 14.51 1.32 3.41
CA SER A 25 13.99 0.25 2.58
C SER A 25 12.51 0.53 2.44
N ASP A 26 12.14 1.11 1.31
CA ASP A 26 10.76 1.52 1.06
C ASP A 26 9.89 0.27 1.07
N VAL A 27 8.95 0.22 2.01
CA VAL A 27 8.03 -0.92 2.12
C VAL A 27 7.10 -0.87 0.93
N ASN A 28 7.22 -1.86 0.06
CA ASN A 28 6.35 -2.00 -1.09
C ASN A 28 4.98 -2.52 -0.66
N ILE A 29 3.94 -1.75 -0.94
CA ILE A 29 2.56 -2.12 -0.69
C ILE A 29 1.83 -2.17 -2.02
N GLY A 30 1.36 -3.36 -2.42
CA GLY A 30 0.55 -3.53 -3.61
C GLY A 30 -0.86 -2.95 -3.46
N VAL A 31 -1.58 -2.83 -4.55
CA VAL A 31 -3.01 -2.49 -4.55
C VAL A 31 -3.77 -3.65 -5.19
N VAL A 32 -4.64 -4.27 -4.41
CA VAL A 32 -5.54 -5.33 -4.89
C VAL A 32 -6.98 -4.88 -4.66
N CYS A 33 -7.76 -4.83 -5.71
CA CYS A 33 -9.18 -4.57 -5.63
C CYS A 33 -9.96 -5.85 -5.97
N PRO A 34 -11.15 -6.05 -5.39
CA PRO A 34 -12.00 -7.17 -5.76
C PRO A 34 -12.31 -7.10 -7.26
N GLU A 35 -12.34 -8.27 -7.92
CA GLU A 35 -12.63 -8.35 -9.36
C GLU A 35 -14.08 -8.06 -9.68
N GLN A 36 -14.98 -8.44 -8.77
CA GLN A 36 -16.42 -8.23 -8.87
C GLN A 36 -17.00 -7.90 -7.50
N THR A 37 -17.95 -7.00 -7.48
CA THR A 37 -18.84 -6.71 -6.35
C THR A 37 -20.24 -6.52 -6.91
N ASP A 38 -21.24 -7.06 -6.24
CA ASP A 38 -22.66 -6.95 -6.68
C ASP A 38 -23.14 -5.49 -6.74
N ASP A 39 -22.44 -4.60 -6.05
CA ASP A 39 -22.81 -3.21 -5.86
C ASP A 39 -22.19 -2.25 -6.88
N LEU A 40 -21.04 -2.60 -7.46
CA LEU A 40 -20.28 -1.72 -8.36
C LEU A 40 -20.27 -2.26 -9.79
N SER A 41 -20.50 -1.36 -10.73
CA SER A 41 -20.22 -1.64 -12.14
C SER A 41 -18.70 -1.76 -12.37
N THR A 42 -18.30 -2.30 -13.52
CA THR A 42 -16.90 -2.34 -13.96
C THR A 42 -16.24 -0.96 -13.96
N THR A 43 -16.98 0.09 -14.33
CA THR A 43 -16.53 1.49 -14.27
C THR A 43 -16.34 1.95 -12.82
N GLY A 44 -17.23 1.56 -11.91
CA GLY A 44 -17.12 1.86 -10.48
C GLY A 44 -15.90 1.19 -9.85
N LEU A 45 -15.66 -0.08 -10.18
CA LEU A 45 -14.46 -0.83 -9.72
C LEU A 45 -13.15 -0.21 -10.24
N ALA A 46 -13.11 0.16 -11.52
CA ALA A 46 -11.95 0.84 -12.09
C ALA A 46 -11.68 2.18 -11.39
N ARG A 47 -12.74 2.94 -11.07
CA ARG A 47 -12.63 4.20 -10.33
C ARG A 47 -12.15 3.98 -8.89
N LEU A 48 -12.66 2.96 -8.20
CA LEU A 48 -12.20 2.59 -6.86
C LEU A 48 -10.71 2.27 -6.88
N ARG A 49 -10.27 1.38 -7.78
CA ARG A 49 -8.85 1.04 -7.94
C ARG A 49 -7.99 2.29 -8.15
N HIS A 50 -8.38 3.13 -9.10
CA HIS A 50 -7.63 4.35 -9.41
C HIS A 50 -7.54 5.30 -8.20
N LYS A 51 -8.63 5.44 -7.42
CA LYS A 51 -8.60 6.24 -6.18
C LYS A 51 -7.64 5.67 -5.14
N ILE A 52 -7.60 4.34 -4.96
CA ILE A 52 -6.66 3.68 -4.02
C ILE A 52 -5.20 3.89 -4.48
N GLU A 53 -4.93 3.74 -5.77
CA GLU A 53 -3.61 4.00 -6.35
C GLU A 53 -3.18 5.46 -6.15
N GLN A 54 -4.10 6.40 -6.32
CA GLN A 54 -3.85 7.82 -6.07
C GLN A 54 -3.57 8.10 -4.59
N ILE A 55 -4.33 7.47 -3.64
CA ILE A 55 -4.07 7.58 -2.21
C ILE A 55 -2.66 7.08 -1.89
N ALA A 56 -2.26 5.93 -2.41
CA ALA A 56 -0.92 5.38 -2.22
C ALA A 56 0.16 6.34 -2.73
N THR A 57 0.04 6.75 -3.98
CA THR A 57 1.03 7.60 -4.66
C THR A 57 1.14 8.98 -4.00
N ALA A 58 0.01 9.59 -3.63
CA ALA A 58 -0.01 10.88 -2.94
C ALA A 58 0.69 10.86 -1.56
N ASN A 59 0.80 9.66 -0.96
CA ASN A 59 1.45 9.46 0.33
C ASN A 59 2.82 8.75 0.21
N GLY A 60 3.45 8.81 -0.95
CA GLY A 60 4.81 8.30 -1.18
C GLY A 60 4.93 6.79 -1.06
N VAL A 61 3.86 6.05 -1.37
CA VAL A 61 3.88 4.59 -1.43
C VAL A 61 3.93 4.18 -2.89
N ALA A 62 4.99 3.47 -3.29
CA ALA A 62 5.06 2.87 -4.62
C ALA A 62 4.08 1.70 -4.72
N THR A 63 3.27 1.69 -5.77
CA THR A 63 2.27 0.64 -6.01
C THR A 63 2.85 -0.43 -6.92
N TYR A 64 2.91 -1.68 -6.42
CA TYR A 64 3.35 -2.84 -7.17
C TYR A 64 2.23 -3.89 -7.22
N SER A 65 2.21 -4.68 -8.28
CA SER A 65 1.19 -5.73 -8.45
C SER A 65 1.44 -6.99 -7.63
N ASP A 66 2.66 -7.18 -7.13
CA ASP A 66 3.16 -8.42 -6.51
C ASP A 66 3.76 -8.23 -5.10
N GLY A 67 3.29 -7.22 -4.38
CA GLY A 67 3.73 -6.96 -3.00
C GLY A 67 3.30 -8.06 -2.01
N THR A 68 4.14 -8.32 -0.99
CA THR A 68 3.80 -9.19 0.15
C THR A 68 2.62 -8.62 0.95
N PHE A 69 2.54 -7.31 1.04
CA PHE A 69 1.45 -6.56 1.65
C PHE A 69 0.67 -5.82 0.58
N VAL A 70 -0.64 -5.80 0.74
CA VAL A 70 -1.53 -5.13 -0.22
C VAL A 70 -2.54 -4.26 0.50
N MET A 71 -2.89 -3.14 -0.13
CA MET A 71 -4.08 -2.38 0.22
C MET A 71 -5.29 -3.04 -0.44
N TYR A 72 -6.26 -3.37 0.40
CA TYR A 72 -7.49 -4.02 -0.02
C TYR A 72 -8.70 -3.19 0.46
N PRO A 73 -9.49 -2.63 -0.44
CA PRO A 73 -10.71 -1.90 -0.10
C PRO A 73 -11.89 -2.86 0.07
N VAL A 74 -12.70 -2.60 1.07
CA VAL A 74 -14.05 -3.18 1.25
C VAL A 74 -15.04 -2.03 1.23
N LEU A 75 -16.13 -2.17 0.50
CA LEU A 75 -17.19 -1.18 0.42
C LEU A 75 -18.44 -1.78 1.07
N ASP A 76 -18.85 -1.23 2.20
CA ASP A 76 -20.04 -1.61 2.93
C ASP A 76 -21.16 -0.60 2.67
N LEU A 77 -22.28 -1.07 2.12
CA LEU A 77 -23.40 -0.25 1.76
C LEU A 77 -24.47 -0.30 2.87
N PHE A 78 -24.75 0.83 3.52
CA PHE A 78 -25.69 0.89 4.63
C PHE A 78 -27.09 1.32 4.23
N GLU A 79 -27.19 2.22 3.25
CA GLU A 79 -28.47 2.83 2.92
C GLU A 79 -28.56 3.09 1.41
N VAL A 80 -29.69 2.70 0.84
CA VAL A 80 -30.07 3.06 -0.52
C VAL A 80 -31.49 3.61 -0.46
N ARG A 81 -31.66 4.88 -0.80
CA ARG A 81 -32.98 5.53 -0.88
C ARG A 81 -33.21 6.08 -2.25
N THR A 82 -34.38 5.81 -2.80
CA THR A 82 -34.86 6.49 -3.99
C THR A 82 -35.81 7.59 -3.59
N VAL A 83 -35.51 8.79 -4.01
CA VAL A 83 -36.35 9.98 -3.79
C VAL A 83 -37.00 10.36 -5.09
N GLU A 84 -38.31 10.43 -5.08
CA GLU A 84 -39.08 10.91 -6.23
C GLU A 84 -39.00 12.45 -6.27
N SER A 85 -38.40 12.98 -7.34
CA SER A 85 -38.25 14.41 -7.55
C SER A 85 -38.88 14.79 -8.88
N GLY A 86 -40.19 14.98 -8.87
CA GLY A 86 -40.96 15.46 -10.03
C GLY A 86 -40.83 14.61 -11.29
N MET A 87 -39.91 14.95 -12.19
CA MET A 87 -39.73 14.25 -13.45
C MET A 87 -38.72 13.09 -13.42
N LYS A 88 -37.90 12.94 -12.38
CA LYS A 88 -36.87 11.92 -12.33
C LYS A 88 -36.67 11.41 -10.90
N ASN A 89 -36.49 10.11 -10.76
CA ASN A 89 -36.12 9.50 -9.50
C ASN A 89 -34.61 9.66 -9.28
N ILE A 90 -34.22 10.07 -8.09
CA ILE A 90 -32.81 10.19 -7.66
C ILE A 90 -32.57 9.13 -6.59
N THR A 91 -31.57 8.30 -6.81
CA THR A 91 -31.08 7.34 -5.82
C THR A 91 -29.94 7.98 -5.01
N VAL A 92 -30.08 7.96 -3.70
CA VAL A 92 -29.05 8.38 -2.77
C VAL A 92 -28.50 7.15 -2.05
N VAL A 93 -27.19 7.04 -1.97
CA VAL A 93 -26.50 5.96 -1.26
C VAL A 93 -25.64 6.51 -0.12
N LYS A 94 -25.58 5.73 0.97
CA LYS A 94 -24.59 5.90 2.03
C LYS A 94 -23.84 4.60 2.19
N ALA A 95 -22.53 4.69 2.17
CA ALA A 95 -21.61 3.57 2.27
C ALA A 95 -20.43 3.93 3.18
N GLU A 96 -19.66 2.94 3.55
CA GLU A 96 -18.35 3.10 4.19
C GLU A 96 -17.32 2.35 3.36
N MET A 97 -16.21 3.00 3.07
CA MET A 97 -15.05 2.34 2.51
C MET A 97 -14.07 2.01 3.62
N VAL A 98 -13.79 0.73 3.81
CA VAL A 98 -12.75 0.26 4.73
C VAL A 98 -11.52 -0.12 3.90
N LEU A 99 -10.46 0.68 4.01
CA LEU A 99 -9.19 0.40 3.37
C LEU A 99 -8.27 -0.30 4.37
N SER A 100 -7.82 -1.50 4.05
CA SER A 100 -6.98 -2.32 4.93
C SER A 100 -5.64 -2.64 4.26
N VAL A 101 -4.56 -2.67 5.05
CA VAL A 101 -3.29 -3.29 4.64
C VAL A 101 -3.28 -4.72 5.15
N VAL A 102 -3.14 -5.67 4.24
CA VAL A 102 -3.22 -7.11 4.52
C VAL A 102 -1.98 -7.81 3.98
N GLN A 103 -1.44 -8.77 4.72
CA GLN A 103 -0.41 -9.68 4.23
C GLN A 103 -1.07 -10.81 3.43
N ILE A 104 -0.73 -10.94 2.14
CA ILE A 104 -1.37 -11.92 1.24
C ILE A 104 -1.21 -13.35 1.74
N SER A 105 0.01 -13.73 2.15
CA SER A 105 0.34 -15.12 2.49
C SER A 105 -0.35 -15.66 3.75
N SER A 106 -0.72 -14.79 4.69
CA SER A 106 -1.31 -15.17 5.98
C SER A 106 -2.72 -14.64 6.20
N GLY A 107 -3.17 -13.70 5.37
CA GLY A 107 -4.44 -12.98 5.57
C GLY A 107 -4.43 -12.03 6.78
N ILE A 108 -3.28 -11.81 7.40
CA ILE A 108 -3.18 -10.93 8.58
C ILE A 108 -3.41 -9.49 8.16
N ARG A 109 -4.40 -8.85 8.80
CA ARG A 109 -4.65 -7.41 8.66
C ARG A 109 -3.69 -6.65 9.56
N ILE A 110 -2.83 -5.83 8.94
CA ILE A 110 -1.82 -5.01 9.64
C ILE A 110 -2.45 -3.73 10.20
N ASN A 111 -3.27 -3.08 9.39
CA ASN A 111 -3.92 -1.82 9.73
C ASN A 111 -5.17 -1.60 8.89
N SER A 112 -6.05 -0.72 9.33
CA SER A 112 -7.22 -0.32 8.54
C SER A 112 -7.62 1.12 8.85
N VAL A 113 -8.25 1.76 7.88
CA VAL A 113 -8.91 3.06 8.00
C VAL A 113 -10.26 2.98 7.32
N SER A 114 -11.27 3.64 7.89
CA SER A 114 -12.59 3.72 7.28
C SER A 114 -12.94 5.16 6.92
N GLU A 115 -13.69 5.32 5.83
CA GLU A 115 -14.17 6.59 5.34
C GLU A 115 -15.64 6.48 4.96
N PRO A 116 -16.52 7.33 5.56
CA PRO A 116 -17.91 7.37 5.17
C PRO A 116 -18.08 8.02 3.80
N LEU A 117 -18.88 7.39 2.96
CA LEU A 117 -19.15 7.83 1.60
C LEU A 117 -20.64 8.12 1.41
N SER A 118 -20.95 9.14 0.64
CA SER A 118 -22.32 9.41 0.22
C SER A 118 -22.37 9.95 -1.20
N GLY A 119 -23.31 9.45 -1.98
CA GLY A 119 -23.46 9.84 -3.37
C GLY A 119 -24.90 9.79 -3.84
N SER A 120 -25.14 10.40 -4.99
CA SER A 120 -26.43 10.44 -5.64
C SER A 120 -26.32 10.21 -7.14
N GLY A 121 -27.33 9.59 -7.72
CA GLY A 121 -27.39 9.29 -9.15
C GLY A 121 -28.78 8.85 -9.57
N PHE A 122 -28.98 8.52 -10.84
CA PHE A 122 -30.26 8.02 -11.32
C PHE A 122 -30.50 6.54 -10.96
N ASN A 123 -29.43 5.83 -10.59
CA ASN A 123 -29.46 4.45 -10.12
C ASN A 123 -28.39 4.22 -9.07
N ARG A 124 -28.42 3.04 -8.42
CA ARG A 124 -27.47 2.65 -7.37
C ARG A 124 -26.00 2.73 -7.81
N SER A 125 -25.69 2.23 -8.99
CA SER A 125 -24.33 2.20 -9.52
C SER A 125 -23.76 3.60 -9.78
N GLU A 126 -24.58 4.50 -10.34
CA GLU A 126 -24.20 5.90 -10.52
C GLU A 126 -24.01 6.62 -9.20
N ALA A 127 -24.90 6.41 -8.24
CA ALA A 127 -24.81 7.00 -6.92
C ALA A 127 -23.55 6.55 -6.16
N LEU A 128 -23.17 5.26 -6.27
CA LEU A 128 -21.91 4.76 -5.74
C LEU A 128 -20.69 5.33 -6.46
N THR A 129 -20.75 5.44 -7.77
CA THR A 129 -19.68 6.05 -8.56
C THR A 129 -19.48 7.54 -8.22
N ASP A 130 -20.57 8.26 -7.95
CA ASP A 130 -20.53 9.64 -7.44
C ASP A 130 -19.90 9.69 -6.03
N ALA A 131 -20.30 8.78 -5.13
CA ALA A 131 -19.72 8.67 -3.79
C ALA A 131 -18.20 8.45 -3.84
N LEU A 132 -17.72 7.51 -4.66
CA LEU A 132 -16.28 7.25 -4.85
C LEU A 132 -15.53 8.44 -5.44
N SER A 133 -16.18 9.27 -6.26
CA SER A 133 -15.56 10.46 -6.83
C SER A 133 -15.18 11.51 -5.77
N LYS A 134 -15.90 11.53 -4.65
CA LYS A 134 -15.74 12.49 -3.55
C LYS A 134 -14.65 12.10 -2.55
N ILE A 135 -14.04 10.94 -2.67
CA ILE A 135 -12.91 10.52 -1.82
C ILE A 135 -11.78 11.55 -1.94
N ASP A 136 -11.41 12.14 -0.82
CA ASP A 136 -10.27 13.06 -0.74
C ASP A 136 -8.96 12.29 -0.58
N ILE A 137 -8.23 12.14 -1.67
CA ILE A 137 -6.94 11.42 -1.72
C ILE A 137 -5.83 12.07 -0.87
N HIS A 138 -5.98 13.33 -0.51
CA HIS A 138 -5.02 14.09 0.32
C HIS A 138 -5.43 14.16 1.79
N SER A 139 -6.47 13.42 2.20
CA SER A 139 -6.91 13.38 3.58
C SER A 139 -5.78 12.99 4.53
N PRO A 140 -5.55 13.75 5.62
CA PRO A 140 -4.54 13.41 6.64
C PRO A 140 -4.73 12.02 7.26
N ALA A 141 -5.96 11.48 7.21
CA ALA A 141 -6.27 10.15 7.70
C ALA A 141 -5.51 9.07 6.90
N TYR A 142 -5.39 9.22 5.58
CA TYR A 142 -4.62 8.29 4.73
C TYR A 142 -3.12 8.40 4.96
N ALA A 143 -2.58 9.60 5.12
CA ALA A 143 -1.17 9.80 5.46
C ALA A 143 -0.82 9.08 6.77
N LYS A 144 -1.62 9.30 7.82
CA LYS A 144 -1.46 8.64 9.12
C LYS A 144 -1.63 7.13 9.03
N PHE A 145 -2.62 6.65 8.27
CA PHE A 145 -2.86 5.24 8.04
C PHE A 145 -1.66 4.55 7.38
N LEU A 146 -1.10 5.13 6.32
CA LEU A 146 0.02 4.56 5.58
C LEU A 146 1.32 4.61 6.37
N SER A 147 1.61 5.71 7.07
CA SER A 147 2.76 5.80 7.96
C SER A 147 2.71 4.73 9.07
N ALA A 148 1.59 4.63 9.78
CA ALA A 148 1.40 3.60 10.80
C ALA A 148 1.43 2.18 10.24
N SER A 149 1.02 1.98 8.99
CA SER A 149 1.09 0.68 8.32
C SER A 149 2.54 0.29 8.02
N LYS A 150 3.37 1.21 7.54
CA LYS A 150 4.81 1.00 7.33
C LYS A 150 5.50 0.61 8.65
N GLU A 151 5.28 1.34 9.73
CA GLU A 151 5.84 1.04 11.05
C GLU A 151 5.46 -0.35 11.55
N ARG A 152 4.18 -0.74 11.41
CA ARG A 152 3.69 -2.06 11.81
C ARG A 152 4.27 -3.18 10.94
N ILE A 153 4.50 -2.95 9.65
CA ILE A 153 5.16 -3.90 8.76
C ILE A 153 6.62 -4.10 9.18
N TYR A 154 7.34 -3.04 9.51
CA TYR A 154 8.71 -3.15 10.06
C TYR A 154 8.73 -3.97 11.35
N SER A 155 7.87 -3.64 12.30
CA SER A 155 7.76 -4.40 13.55
C SER A 155 7.40 -5.87 13.33
N TYR A 156 6.54 -6.16 12.32
CA TYR A 156 6.22 -7.53 11.92
C TYR A 156 7.47 -8.27 11.41
N TYR A 157 8.29 -7.66 10.57
CA TYR A 157 9.52 -8.27 10.06
C TYR A 157 10.54 -8.47 11.18
N GLU A 158 10.74 -7.50 12.06
CA GLU A 158 11.64 -7.62 13.21
C GLU A 158 11.26 -8.80 14.12
N THR A 159 9.97 -8.89 14.47
CA THR A 159 9.45 -9.96 15.34
C THR A 159 9.50 -11.34 14.69
N ASN A 160 9.34 -11.43 13.37
CA ASN A 160 9.26 -12.71 12.66
C ASN A 160 10.53 -13.05 11.86
N CYS A 161 11.60 -12.27 11.96
CA CYS A 161 12.82 -12.43 11.17
C CYS A 161 13.37 -13.87 11.21
N SER A 162 13.52 -14.45 12.40
CA SER A 162 14.02 -15.81 12.55
C SER A 162 13.15 -16.86 11.88
N LYS A 163 11.82 -16.73 11.97
CA LYS A 163 10.86 -17.65 11.33
C LYS A 163 10.89 -17.52 9.82
N LEU A 164 11.04 -16.30 9.31
CA LEU A 164 11.12 -16.03 7.88
C LEU A 164 12.39 -16.60 7.27
N LEU A 165 13.53 -16.47 7.98
CA LEU A 165 14.80 -17.08 7.58
C LEU A 165 14.71 -18.60 7.55
N GLN A 166 14.19 -19.23 8.61
CA GLN A 166 13.98 -20.68 8.63
C GLN A 166 13.11 -21.17 7.49
N LYS A 167 12.04 -20.43 7.16
CA LYS A 167 11.17 -20.77 6.03
C LYS A 167 11.90 -20.64 4.70
N ALA A 168 12.70 -19.60 4.51
CA ALA A 168 13.50 -19.41 3.30
C ALA A 168 14.55 -20.51 3.13
N GLU A 169 15.25 -20.89 4.20
CA GLU A 169 16.21 -21.98 4.21
C GLU A 169 15.54 -23.32 3.86
N ALA A 170 14.36 -23.61 4.43
CA ALA A 170 13.61 -24.83 4.13
C ALA A 170 13.19 -24.89 2.66
N LEU A 171 12.74 -23.77 2.08
CA LEU A 171 12.38 -23.68 0.65
C LEU A 171 13.60 -23.85 -0.25
N ALA A 172 14.74 -23.25 0.10
CA ALA A 172 15.99 -23.39 -0.63
C ALA A 172 16.47 -24.86 -0.61
N ALA A 173 16.38 -25.54 0.53
CA ALA A 173 16.70 -26.95 0.65
C ALA A 173 15.81 -27.84 -0.22
N GLN A 174 14.50 -27.57 -0.29
CA GLN A 174 13.58 -28.29 -1.17
C GLN A 174 13.91 -28.10 -2.65
N GLN A 175 14.25 -26.88 -3.08
CA GLN A 175 14.64 -26.62 -4.46
C GLN A 175 15.96 -27.33 -4.83
N SER A 176 16.94 -27.38 -3.94
CA SER A 176 18.19 -28.12 -4.18
C SER A 176 17.96 -29.63 -4.32
N HIS A 177 17.02 -30.20 -3.57
CA HIS A 177 16.65 -31.62 -3.73
C HIS A 177 15.97 -31.91 -5.08
N ILE A 178 15.12 -31.01 -5.58
CA ILE A 178 14.49 -31.18 -6.90
C ILE A 178 15.55 -31.15 -8.01
N CYS A 179 16.52 -30.23 -7.95
CA CYS A 179 17.61 -30.20 -8.90
C CYS A 179 18.46 -31.46 -8.90
N LEU A 180 18.74 -32.06 -7.72
CA LEU A 180 19.52 -33.30 -7.60
C LEU A 180 18.78 -34.50 -8.16
N LEU A 181 17.45 -34.57 -8.08
CA LEU A 181 16.65 -35.65 -8.66
C LEU A 181 16.63 -35.63 -10.18
N TYR A 182 16.75 -34.43 -10.79
CA TYR A 182 16.79 -34.28 -12.26
C TYR A 182 18.20 -34.40 -12.86
N THR A 183 19.27 -34.39 -12.07
CA THR A 183 20.65 -34.47 -12.51
C THR A 183 21.30 -35.83 -12.22
N SER A 184 20.56 -36.83 -11.71
CA SER A 184 21.08 -38.18 -11.53
C SER A 184 21.18 -38.85 -12.91
N PRO A 185 22.38 -39.16 -13.42
CA PRO A 185 22.53 -39.91 -14.67
C PRO A 185 22.07 -41.32 -14.47
N SER A 186 21.26 -41.84 -15.42
CA SER A 186 20.86 -43.23 -15.55
C SER A 186 22.04 -44.09 -15.96
#